data_afee575da6626a8f156765a82feab7ac
#
_entry.id   afee575da6626a8f156765a82feab7ac
#
_cell.length_a   1.000
_cell.length_b   1.000
_cell.length_c   1.000
_cell.angle_alpha   90.00
_cell.angle_beta   90.00
_cell.angle_gamma   90.00
#
_symmetry.space_group_name_H-M   'P 1'
#
loop_
_entity.id
_entity.type
_entity.pdbx_description
1 polymer ?
#
loop_
_entity_poly.entity_id
_entity_poly.type
_entity_poly.pdbx_seq_one_letter_code
_entity_poly.pdbx_strand_id
1 'polypeptide(L)'
;MLDFSGSTTVYLACGVTDLRKSYTGLAAIIKLKFHLDPYSRCMFAFCNRRRTLIKILQWDGSGFWILMKRLDRNSFHWPDTPDELRKVTLKEIHWLCDGLSLNPSGAFEERHPKIV
;
A
#
# COMPACT_ATOMS: atom_id res chain seq x y z
N MET A 1 2.95 -17.51 6.67
CA MET A 1 2.18 -16.68 7.57
C MET A 1 2.36 -15.20 7.25
N LEU A 2 1.32 -14.43 7.36
CA LEU A 2 1.37 -13.00 7.09
C LEU A 2 2.29 -12.31 8.09
N ASP A 3 3.18 -11.47 7.59
CA ASP A 3 4.20 -10.83 8.41
C ASP A 3 3.94 -9.33 8.51
N PHE A 4 3.63 -8.87 9.72
CA PHE A 4 3.41 -7.46 10.03
C PHE A 4 4.51 -6.88 10.93
N SER A 5 5.68 -7.51 10.95
CA SER A 5 6.76 -7.02 11.80
C SER A 5 7.20 -5.62 11.33
N GLY A 6 7.78 -4.85 12.25
CA GLY A 6 8.27 -3.51 11.93
C GLY A 6 9.40 -3.50 10.89
N SER A 7 10.03 -4.65 10.65
CA SER A 7 11.08 -4.79 9.64
C SER A 7 10.52 -5.11 8.26
N THR A 8 9.22 -5.35 8.13
CA THR A 8 8.61 -5.66 6.83
C THR A 8 8.66 -4.44 5.93
N THR A 9 9.20 -4.64 4.73
CA THR A 9 9.22 -3.60 3.72
C THR A 9 7.86 -3.53 3.02
N VAL A 10 7.34 -2.33 2.88
CA VAL A 10 6.08 -2.09 2.19
C VAL A 10 6.35 -1.21 0.97
N TYR A 11 5.92 -1.67 -0.19
CA TYR A 11 5.96 -0.90 -1.42
C TYR A 11 4.55 -0.47 -1.79
N LEU A 12 4.42 0.78 -2.19
CA LEU A 12 3.18 1.39 -2.58
C LEU A 12 3.20 1.64 -4.08
N ALA A 13 2.30 1.00 -4.81
CA ALA A 13 2.11 1.31 -6.22
C ALA A 13 1.25 2.57 -6.31
N CYS A 14 1.89 3.71 -6.55
CA CYS A 14 1.21 4.98 -6.65
C CYS A 14 0.34 5.01 -7.92
N GLY A 15 -0.62 5.90 -7.94
CA GLY A 15 -1.56 5.97 -9.04
C GLY A 15 -2.61 4.89 -8.98
N VAL A 16 -3.15 4.54 -10.13
CA VAL A 16 -4.31 3.65 -10.25
C VAL A 16 -3.87 2.26 -10.67
N THR A 17 -4.38 1.25 -10.00
CA THR A 17 -4.23 -0.15 -10.41
C THR A 17 -5.61 -0.75 -10.61
N ASP A 18 -5.78 -1.55 -11.65
CA ASP A 18 -7.02 -2.29 -11.86
C ASP A 18 -7.06 -3.46 -10.87
N LEU A 19 -7.84 -3.31 -9.81
CA LEU A 19 -7.91 -4.30 -8.74
C LEU A 19 -8.91 -5.42 -9.00
N ARG A 20 -9.45 -5.51 -10.21
CA ARG A 20 -10.19 -6.70 -10.64
C ARG A 20 -9.24 -7.85 -10.92
N LYS A 21 -7.94 -7.56 -11.03
CA LYS A 21 -6.92 -8.58 -11.24
C LYS A 21 -6.78 -9.47 -10.02
N SER A 22 -6.51 -10.75 -10.27
CA SER A 22 -6.20 -11.71 -9.21
C SER A 22 -4.76 -11.51 -8.72
N TYR A 23 -4.34 -12.33 -7.75
CA TYR A 23 -2.99 -12.26 -7.23
C TYR A 23 -1.93 -12.46 -8.34
N THR A 24 -2.22 -13.28 -9.33
CA THR A 24 -1.29 -13.51 -10.44
C THR A 24 -1.12 -12.25 -11.28
N GLY A 25 -2.21 -11.51 -11.52
CA GLY A 25 -2.13 -10.25 -12.23
C GLY A 25 -1.37 -9.18 -11.45
N LEU A 26 -1.57 -9.11 -10.13
CA LEU A 26 -0.83 -8.18 -9.29
C LEU A 26 0.64 -8.55 -9.21
N ALA A 27 0.97 -9.84 -9.08
CA ALA A 27 2.34 -10.31 -9.07
C ALA A 27 3.05 -9.99 -10.39
N ALA A 28 2.33 -10.09 -11.50
CA ALA A 28 2.88 -9.73 -12.81
C ALA A 28 3.23 -8.24 -12.88
N ILE A 29 2.41 -7.37 -12.30
CA ILE A 29 2.71 -5.94 -12.25
C ILE A 29 4.00 -5.69 -11.46
N ILE A 30 4.16 -6.34 -10.32
CA ILE A 30 5.35 -6.20 -9.49
C ILE A 30 6.59 -6.60 -10.27
N LYS A 31 6.52 -7.72 -10.96
CA LYS A 31 7.67 -8.26 -11.70
C LYS A 31 7.96 -7.48 -12.99
N LEU A 32 6.93 -7.24 -13.79
CA LEU A 32 7.11 -6.72 -15.14
C LEU A 32 7.18 -5.21 -15.20
N LYS A 33 6.39 -4.53 -14.37
CA LYS A 33 6.36 -3.08 -14.37
C LYS A 33 7.40 -2.49 -13.42
N PHE A 34 7.51 -3.04 -12.22
CA PHE A 34 8.38 -2.47 -11.19
C PHE A 34 9.70 -3.20 -11.02
N HIS A 35 9.88 -4.33 -11.72
CA HIS A 35 11.12 -5.10 -11.72
C HIS A 35 11.53 -5.56 -10.32
N LEU A 36 10.56 -5.90 -9.50
CA LEU A 36 10.79 -6.46 -8.18
C LEU A 36 10.32 -7.90 -8.13
N ASP A 37 10.75 -8.60 -7.09
CA ASP A 37 10.38 -10.00 -6.89
C ASP A 37 9.10 -10.08 -6.04
N PRO A 38 7.97 -10.56 -6.62
CA PRO A 38 6.75 -10.72 -5.83
C PRO A 38 6.86 -11.77 -4.73
N TYR A 39 7.87 -12.63 -4.77
CA TYR A 39 8.12 -13.65 -3.75
C TYR A 39 9.08 -13.18 -2.67
N SER A 40 9.36 -11.90 -2.57
CA SER A 40 10.38 -11.35 -1.67
C SER A 40 9.90 -11.20 -0.22
N ARG A 41 8.66 -11.54 0.09
CA ARG A 41 8.02 -11.35 1.39
C ARG A 41 7.73 -9.89 1.75
N CYS A 42 8.02 -8.97 0.85
CA CYS A 42 7.60 -7.58 1.01
C CYS A 42 6.10 -7.48 0.80
N MET A 43 5.50 -6.46 1.39
CA MET A 43 4.12 -6.12 1.10
C MET A 43 4.07 -5.18 -0.09
N PHE A 44 3.09 -5.40 -0.98
CA PHE A 44 2.85 -4.55 -2.14
C PHE A 44 1.41 -4.08 -2.08
N ALA A 45 1.22 -2.77 -1.99
CA ALA A 45 -0.09 -2.18 -1.81
C ALA A 45 -0.53 -1.43 -3.06
N PHE A 46 -1.79 -1.62 -3.43
CA PHE A 46 -2.40 -1.08 -4.65
C PHE A 46 -3.74 -0.44 -4.32
N CYS A 47 -4.13 0.54 -5.11
CA CYS A 47 -5.41 1.22 -4.93
C CYS A 47 -6.13 1.36 -6.28
N ASN A 48 -7.46 1.25 -6.25
CA ASN A 48 -8.26 1.37 -7.46
C ASN A 48 -8.46 2.85 -7.84
N ARG A 49 -9.06 3.07 -9.02
CA ARG A 49 -9.27 4.42 -9.57
C ARG A 49 -10.15 5.27 -8.67
N ARG A 50 -11.20 4.70 -8.09
CA ARG A 50 -12.13 5.45 -7.22
C ARG A 50 -11.55 5.74 -5.85
N ARG A 51 -10.41 5.13 -5.51
CA ARG A 51 -9.76 5.25 -4.20
C ARG A 51 -10.65 4.76 -3.08
N THR A 52 -11.40 3.72 -3.36
CA THR A 52 -12.30 3.09 -2.40
C THR A 52 -11.88 1.68 -2.03
N LEU A 53 -10.85 1.15 -2.70
CA LEU A 53 -10.39 -0.21 -2.48
C LEU A 53 -8.87 -0.24 -2.47
N ILE A 54 -8.32 -0.80 -1.39
CA ILE A 54 -6.89 -1.11 -1.27
C ILE A 54 -6.75 -2.63 -1.27
N LYS A 55 -5.78 -3.14 -2.02
CA LYS A 55 -5.35 -4.54 -1.92
C LYS A 55 -3.86 -4.57 -1.59
N ILE A 56 -3.49 -5.43 -0.65
CA ILE A 56 -2.10 -5.63 -0.24
C ILE A 56 -1.75 -7.08 -0.48
N LEU A 57 -0.70 -7.31 -1.25
CA LEU A 57 -0.22 -8.64 -1.61
C LEU A 57 1.05 -8.96 -0.83
N GLN A 58 1.15 -10.17 -0.28
CA GLN A 58 2.37 -10.64 0.37
C GLN A 58 2.52 -12.14 0.18
N TRP A 59 3.68 -12.55 -0.28
CA TRP A 59 4.09 -13.96 -0.33
C TRP A 59 4.61 -14.37 1.05
N ASP A 60 4.16 -15.51 1.57
CA ASP A 60 4.53 -15.95 2.92
C ASP A 60 5.43 -17.20 2.91
N GLY A 61 5.90 -17.61 1.75
CA GLY A 61 6.72 -18.81 1.62
C GLY A 61 5.96 -20.01 1.06
N SER A 62 4.64 -20.00 1.11
CA SER A 62 3.83 -21.10 0.58
C SER A 62 2.67 -20.61 -0.28
N GLY A 63 2.31 -19.35 -0.18
CA GLY A 63 1.21 -18.79 -0.94
C GLY A 63 1.15 -17.28 -0.81
N PHE A 64 0.23 -16.68 -1.54
CA PHE A 64 0.00 -15.24 -1.48
C PHE A 64 -1.16 -14.91 -0.55
N TRP A 65 -0.92 -13.98 0.33
CA TRP A 65 -1.97 -13.29 1.06
C TRP A 65 -2.41 -12.08 0.28
N ILE A 66 -3.71 -11.86 0.20
CA ILE A 66 -4.26 -10.59 -0.26
C ILE A 66 -5.13 -10.06 0.87
N LEU A 67 -4.74 -8.89 1.39
CA LEU A 67 -5.56 -8.14 2.31
C LEU A 67 -6.33 -7.12 1.50
N MET A 68 -7.58 -6.91 1.83
CA MET A 68 -8.44 -6.02 1.07
C MET A 68 -9.24 -5.16 2.04
N LYS A 69 -9.28 -3.87 1.77
CA LYS A 69 -10.16 -2.96 2.50
C LYS A 69 -10.94 -2.12 1.50
N ARG A 70 -12.27 -2.19 1.58
CA ARG A 70 -13.17 -1.38 0.76
C ARG A 70 -13.86 -0.38 1.66
N LEU A 71 -13.84 0.89 1.25
CA LEU A 71 -14.55 1.94 1.98
C LEU A 71 -16.01 1.96 1.55
N ASP A 72 -16.89 2.11 2.54
CA ASP A 72 -18.32 2.31 2.32
C ASP A 72 -18.59 3.75 1.92
N ARG A 73 -17.81 4.69 2.46
CA ARG A 73 -17.93 6.13 2.19
C ARG A 73 -16.54 6.74 2.09
N ASN A 74 -16.46 7.89 1.43
CA ASN A 74 -15.23 8.65 1.26
C ASN A 74 -14.22 7.90 0.40
N SER A 75 -12.99 8.34 0.39
CA SER A 75 -11.94 7.74 -0.40
C SER A 75 -10.62 7.81 0.33
N PHE A 76 -9.71 6.92 -0.03
CA PHE A 76 -8.35 6.93 0.50
C PHE A 76 -7.56 8.09 -0.12
N HIS A 77 -6.61 8.64 0.65
CA HIS A 77 -5.68 9.66 0.18
C HIS A 77 -4.44 9.00 -0.42
N TRP A 78 -4.65 8.29 -1.52
CA TRP A 78 -3.59 7.52 -2.17
C TRP A 78 -2.72 8.42 -3.03
N PRO A 79 -1.37 8.29 -2.97
CA PRO A 79 -0.51 9.05 -3.87
C PRO A 79 -0.83 8.72 -5.32
N ASP A 80 -1.00 9.75 -6.15
CA ASP A 80 -1.48 9.56 -7.52
C ASP A 80 -0.40 9.79 -8.57
N THR A 81 0.86 9.71 -8.20
CA THR A 81 1.96 9.78 -9.15
C THR A 81 1.97 8.51 -9.99
N PRO A 82 1.64 8.57 -11.29
CA PRO A 82 1.57 7.36 -12.10
C PRO A 82 2.94 6.68 -12.21
N ASP A 83 2.90 5.34 -12.28
CA ASP A 83 4.09 4.53 -12.53
C ASP A 83 5.18 4.64 -11.47
N GLU A 84 4.89 5.23 -10.33
CA GLU A 84 5.83 5.32 -9.23
C GLU A 84 5.61 4.17 -8.25
N LEU A 85 6.70 3.56 -7.80
CA LEU A 85 6.67 2.63 -6.69
C LEU A 85 7.38 3.30 -5.53
N ARG A 86 6.67 3.49 -4.42
CA ARG A 86 7.21 4.20 -3.26
C ARG A 86 7.38 3.25 -2.10
N LYS A 87 8.57 3.22 -1.52
CA LYS A 87 8.81 2.45 -0.32
C LYS A 87 8.29 3.24 0.88
N VAL A 88 7.45 2.60 1.68
CA VAL A 88 6.84 3.23 2.85
C VAL A 88 7.01 2.35 4.07
N THR A 89 6.78 2.91 5.23
CA THR A 89 6.81 2.15 6.49
C THR A 89 5.46 1.49 6.72
N LEU A 90 5.45 0.51 7.60
CA LEU A 90 4.20 -0.13 8.02
C LEU A 90 3.26 0.89 8.66
N LYS A 91 3.80 1.85 9.40
CA LYS A 91 3.03 2.92 10.00
C LYS A 91 2.34 3.78 8.93
N GLU A 92 3.06 4.09 7.86
CA GLU A 92 2.51 4.90 6.77
C GLU A 92 1.39 4.18 6.04
N ILE A 93 1.52 2.88 5.79
CA ILE A 93 0.43 2.13 5.16
C ILE A 93 -0.79 2.07 6.08
N HIS A 94 -0.58 1.99 7.40
CA HIS A 94 -1.68 2.09 8.34
C HIS A 94 -2.41 3.43 8.24
N TRP A 95 -1.65 4.54 8.12
CA TRP A 95 -2.26 5.86 7.93
C TRP A 95 -3.17 5.88 6.70
N LEU A 96 -2.66 5.37 5.58
CA LEU A 96 -3.44 5.34 4.33
C LEU A 96 -4.70 4.49 4.48
N CYS A 97 -4.58 3.33 5.12
CA CYS A 97 -5.72 2.45 5.35
C CYS A 97 -6.76 3.06 6.28
N ASP A 98 -6.34 3.99 7.16
CA ASP A 98 -7.23 4.69 8.07
C ASP A 98 -7.79 5.99 7.50
N GLY A 99 -7.53 6.26 6.23
CA GLY A 99 -8.04 7.45 5.56
C GLY A 99 -7.17 8.68 5.70
N LEU A 100 -5.98 8.56 6.29
CA LEU A 100 -5.04 9.66 6.41
C LEU A 100 -4.11 9.68 5.19
N SER A 101 -3.44 10.82 4.99
CA SER A 101 -2.42 10.94 3.94
C SER A 101 -1.06 10.50 4.47
N LEU A 102 -0.08 10.36 3.57
CA LEU A 102 1.28 10.03 3.99
C LEU A 102 1.92 11.12 4.85
N ASN A 103 1.48 12.36 4.68
CA ASN A 103 1.89 13.47 5.52
C ASN A 103 0.67 14.06 6.19
N PRO A 104 0.09 13.36 7.18
CA PRO A 104 -1.13 13.85 7.80
C PRO A 104 -0.84 15.13 8.56
N SER A 105 -1.54 16.22 8.21
CA SER A 105 -1.39 17.47 8.94
C SER A 105 -1.90 17.27 10.35
N GLY A 106 -1.22 17.87 11.30
CA GLY A 106 -1.52 17.70 12.71
C GLY A 106 -0.88 16.48 13.33
N ALA A 107 -0.43 15.52 12.54
CA ALA A 107 0.26 14.37 13.10
C ALA A 107 1.63 14.77 13.62
N PHE A 108 2.23 15.73 13.01
CA PHE A 108 3.59 16.14 13.30
C PHE A 108 3.81 17.62 13.27
N GLU A 109 2.95 18.27 13.10
CA GLU A 109 3.19 19.65 12.82
C GLU A 109 3.53 20.46 13.98
N GLU A 110 3.00 19.20 13.33
CA GLU A 110 3.33 19.37 13.84
C GLU A 110 3.49 19.63 14.48
N ARG A 111 3.27 19.90 14.85
CA ARG A 111 3.59 19.56 15.45
C ARG A 111 4.20 19.70 15.71
N HIS A 112 4.14 19.99 15.88
CA HIS A 112 4.82 19.85 16.28
C HIS A 112 5.05 20.23 16.67
N PRO A 113 4.96 20.48 16.91
CA PRO A 113 5.22 20.59 17.43
C PRO A 113 5.15 21.11 17.82
N LYS A 114 4.75 21.66 18.18
CA LYS A 114 4.85 21.72 18.67
C LYS A 114 4.92 21.39 19.31
N ILE A 115 4.71 21.52 19.46
CA ILE A 115 4.93 20.95 19.94
C ILE A 115 4.97 20.85 19.98
N VAL A 116 4.69 21.43 20.19
CA VAL A 116 4.93 21.01 20.31
C VAL A 116 5.05 20.80 20.34
#